data_43f63602eee9847df5e880ae5046ff7c
#
_entry.id   43f63602eee9847df5e880ae5046ff7c
#
_cell.length_a   1.000
_cell.length_b   1.000
_cell.length_c   1.000
_cell.angle_alpha   90.00
_cell.angle_beta   90.00
_cell.angle_gamma   90.00
#
_symmetry.space_group_name_H-M   'P 1'
#
loop_
_entity.id
_entity.type
_entity.pdbx_description
1 polymer ?
#
loop_
_entity_poly.entity_id
_entity_poly.type
_entity_poly.pdbx_seq_one_letter_code
_entity_poly.pdbx_strand_id
1 'polypeptide(L)'
;MRIGATLATTAAALALCAGLAACGGASSSPAAMNALTPTADKAEAQANAVAVSPLPGTQDASPDTQISFLGEPGATVADVSVVGSRSGNHSGKLERYSTGTGMSFIPNAPFRAGEQVAVHALVGSGSGTPEKPVTTVFTIAHQAAVSQEEFPNNPGNAHDVQHYASAPTLTPSSVKLTTPAQPGASPGDLFLAPYQGQGSAGPMISEQNGTLVWFHPLPSGYESTNFQVQQYEGKPVLTWWQGRILKVGFGQGEDEIYNSAYQPVAKVRAGNGYSADLHEILLTPQGTAWIDSFDPIHMNLSSVHGASNGILTDSVVQEIDVKTGLVMWEWHALGHIPLHDSFNSVSSGSYPWDYIHVNSIDPGTSGDVLISARNSWELYDVSIKTGSFNWQLGGAHSNFKLGRGTRTYWQHDAEWQPGGLISVFDNGSTPPKEKQSRGVLLRPNYTNNTVTLLKAFTNPAKTLLAPAQGNVLKLPEGNWMMGYGNLPNFTEYSAAGSVLLDGELGPNVQDFRTYLSPWSGHPTSSPTIVAKRNGSSVTVLVSWNGATDVASWQILAGSSPTVLAPVMSVPKSSFQSTSTVVTSSAYIEVKALDANGNVLGTSASSHVG
;
A
#
# COMPACT_ATOMS: atom_id res chain seq x y z
N MET A 1 58.66 19.36 -19.39
CA MET A 1 58.75 20.80 -19.70
C MET A 1 57.64 21.44 -18.90
N ARG A 2 57.86 21.87 -17.69
CA ARG A 2 58.28 23.20 -17.23
C ARG A 2 57.57 24.27 -18.06
N ILE A 3 56.77 25.24 -17.55
CA ILE A 3 56.83 26.23 -16.45
C ILE A 3 55.47 26.94 -16.54
N GLY A 4 54.77 27.52 -15.59
CA GLY A 4 55.08 28.08 -14.32
C GLY A 4 53.97 29.03 -13.90
N ALA A 5 53.85 29.18 -12.64
CA ALA A 5 52.91 30.00 -11.86
C ALA A 5 52.95 31.52 -12.18
N THR A 6 51.90 32.24 -11.81
CA THR A 6 52.06 33.36 -10.84
C THR A 6 50.73 33.86 -10.28
N LEU A 7 50.72 34.06 -8.96
CA LEU A 7 49.73 34.80 -8.14
C LEU A 7 49.76 36.32 -8.45
N ALA A 8 48.65 36.99 -8.17
CA ALA A 8 48.70 38.35 -7.60
C ALA A 8 47.38 38.68 -6.87
N THR A 9 47.49 38.96 -5.60
CA THR A 9 46.59 39.60 -4.64
C THR A 9 46.51 41.11 -4.82
N THR A 10 45.37 41.72 -4.41
CA THR A 10 45.20 42.97 -3.62
C THR A 10 43.75 43.41 -3.66
N ALA A 11 42.99 43.45 -2.61
CA ALA A 11 42.90 44.34 -1.46
C ALA A 11 42.13 45.66 -1.72
N ALA A 12 40.95 45.70 -1.08
CA ALA A 12 40.22 46.77 -0.38
C ALA A 12 40.21 48.22 -0.90
N ALA A 13 38.98 48.82 -0.89
CA ALA A 13 38.76 50.14 -0.27
C ALA A 13 37.23 50.39 -0.07
N LEU A 14 36.88 50.80 1.14
CA LEU A 14 35.61 51.44 1.52
C LEU A 14 35.47 52.82 0.90
N ALA A 15 34.25 53.24 0.57
CA ALA A 15 33.86 54.65 0.67
C ALA A 15 32.34 54.77 0.95
N LEU A 16 32.05 55.41 2.05
CA LEU A 16 30.75 55.96 2.47
C LEU A 16 30.44 57.21 1.64
N CYS A 17 29.18 57.43 1.23
CA CYS A 17 28.56 58.74 1.19
C CYS A 17 27.03 58.64 1.19
N ALA A 18 26.47 59.47 2.04
CA ALA A 18 25.06 59.66 2.29
C ALA A 18 24.41 60.64 1.31
N GLY A 19 23.10 60.52 1.12
CA GLY A 19 22.27 61.73 1.03
C GLY A 19 21.27 61.80 -0.12
N LEU A 20 20.01 61.85 0.31
CA LEU A 20 18.90 62.66 -0.15
C LEU A 20 17.80 62.04 -1.03
N ALA A 21 16.62 62.21 -0.48
CA ALA A 21 15.29 61.82 -0.87
C ALA A 21 14.77 62.48 -2.15
N ALA A 22 13.85 61.76 -2.85
CA ALA A 22 12.58 62.34 -3.34
C ALA A 22 11.63 61.25 -3.86
N CYS A 23 10.44 61.26 -3.32
CA CYS A 23 9.11 60.92 -3.74
C CYS A 23 8.78 60.09 -5.02
N GLY A 24 7.99 59.06 -4.84
CA GLY A 24 6.81 58.85 -5.68
C GLY A 24 6.78 57.58 -6.49
N GLY A 25 5.99 56.59 -6.08
CA GLY A 25 5.60 55.49 -6.88
C GLY A 25 5.31 54.25 -6.05
N ALA A 26 4.04 54.08 -5.66
CA ALA A 26 3.60 52.86 -4.98
C ALA A 26 3.60 51.70 -5.95
N SER A 27 4.59 50.82 -5.85
CA SER A 27 4.52 49.46 -6.35
C SER A 27 4.40 48.55 -5.15
N SER A 28 3.25 47.89 -5.05
CA SER A 28 2.96 46.88 -4.04
C SER A 28 3.94 45.69 -4.23
N SER A 29 4.97 45.64 -3.43
CA SER A 29 5.77 44.43 -3.23
C SER A 29 4.88 43.36 -2.60
N PRO A 30 4.98 42.08 -3.05
CA PRO A 30 4.33 41.01 -2.31
C PRO A 30 4.98 40.91 -0.93
N ALA A 31 4.12 40.94 0.09
CA ALA A 31 4.53 40.75 1.46
C ALA A 31 5.31 39.43 1.58
N ALA A 32 6.51 39.53 2.13
CA ALA A 32 7.26 38.35 2.56
C ALA A 32 6.38 37.61 3.57
N MET A 33 5.95 36.41 3.21
CA MET A 33 5.30 35.49 4.15
C MET A 33 6.33 35.16 5.23
N ASN A 34 6.15 35.76 6.40
CA ASN A 34 6.82 35.31 7.60
C ASN A 34 6.39 33.87 7.85
N ALA A 35 7.37 32.97 7.86
CA ALA A 35 7.18 31.61 8.35
C ALA A 35 6.61 31.69 9.76
N LEU A 36 5.33 31.33 9.93
CA LEU A 36 4.71 31.17 11.23
C LEU A 36 5.46 30.04 11.94
N THR A 37 6.01 30.36 13.08
CA THR A 37 6.77 29.41 13.90
C THR A 37 5.84 28.34 14.45
N PRO A 38 6.08 27.04 14.22
CA PRO A 38 5.16 25.95 14.56
C PRO A 38 4.96 25.66 16.06
N THR A 39 5.53 26.46 16.97
CA THR A 39 5.62 26.14 18.39
C THR A 39 4.39 26.43 19.22
N ALA A 40 3.53 27.37 18.82
CA ALA A 40 2.30 27.68 19.57
C ALA A 40 1.17 26.66 19.23
N ASP A 41 1.01 26.31 17.96
CA ASP A 41 -0.04 25.41 17.48
C ASP A 41 0.14 23.97 18.00
N LYS A 42 1.40 23.51 18.19
CA LYS A 42 1.71 22.18 18.73
C LYS A 42 1.30 22.01 20.21
N ALA A 43 1.48 23.04 21.02
CA ALA A 43 1.09 23.03 22.43
C ALA A 43 -0.45 23.02 22.59
N GLU A 44 -1.16 23.70 21.69
CA GLU A 44 -2.62 23.72 21.67
C GLU A 44 -3.20 22.39 21.18
N ALA A 45 -2.62 21.78 20.13
CA ALA A 45 -3.00 20.45 19.66
C ALA A 45 -2.80 19.37 20.74
N GLN A 46 -1.73 19.44 21.53
CA GLN A 46 -1.52 18.51 22.65
C GLN A 46 -2.55 18.64 23.77
N ALA A 47 -3.13 19.82 23.95
CA ALA A 47 -4.14 20.08 24.98
C ALA A 47 -5.55 19.64 24.57
N ASN A 48 -5.78 19.40 23.27
CA ASN A 48 -7.09 19.03 22.74
C ASN A 48 -7.48 17.59 23.12
N ALA A 49 -8.76 17.38 23.31
CA ALA A 49 -9.35 16.07 23.61
C ALA A 49 -9.45 15.18 22.38
N VAL A 50 -9.37 15.77 21.18
CA VAL A 50 -9.47 15.11 19.87
C VAL A 50 -8.34 15.57 18.96
N ALA A 51 -7.91 14.71 18.05
CA ALA A 51 -7.10 15.08 16.89
C ALA A 51 -8.00 15.73 15.83
N VAL A 52 -7.53 16.78 15.19
CA VAL A 52 -8.28 17.48 14.13
C VAL A 52 -7.48 17.35 12.83
N SER A 53 -8.14 16.94 11.75
CA SER A 53 -7.55 16.90 10.40
C SER A 53 -8.42 17.71 9.43
N PRO A 54 -7.84 18.51 8.51
CA PRO A 54 -6.39 18.72 8.36
C PRO A 54 -5.75 19.23 9.66
N LEU A 55 -4.51 18.75 9.91
CA LEU A 55 -3.78 19.15 11.12
C LEU A 55 -3.51 20.66 11.14
N PRO A 56 -3.39 21.28 12.32
CA PRO A 56 -3.06 22.70 12.42
C PRO A 56 -1.78 23.03 11.66
N GLY A 57 -1.88 24.01 10.73
CA GLY A 57 -0.75 24.45 9.92
C GLY A 57 -0.50 23.63 8.65
N THR A 58 -1.33 22.63 8.30
CA THR A 58 -1.28 21.96 6.98
C THR A 58 -1.27 23.01 5.87
N GLN A 59 -0.34 22.89 4.91
CA GLN A 59 -0.10 23.91 3.90
C GLN A 59 -0.77 23.59 2.55
N ASP A 60 -1.29 22.39 2.40
CA ASP A 60 -1.70 21.78 1.14
C ASP A 60 -2.92 20.86 1.26
N ALA A 61 -3.83 21.16 2.17
CA ALA A 61 -5.08 20.42 2.26
C ALA A 61 -5.86 20.47 0.93
N SER A 62 -6.55 19.38 0.60
CA SER A 62 -7.37 19.32 -0.61
C SER A 62 -8.48 20.37 -0.62
N PRO A 63 -8.87 20.91 -1.80
CA PRO A 63 -10.10 21.71 -1.91
C PRO A 63 -11.36 20.98 -1.46
N ASP A 64 -11.39 19.64 -1.55
CA ASP A 64 -12.53 18.81 -1.17
C ASP A 64 -12.41 18.23 0.26
N THR A 65 -11.50 18.76 1.08
CA THR A 65 -11.24 18.23 2.42
C THR A 65 -12.46 18.35 3.33
N GLN A 66 -12.76 17.28 4.05
CA GLN A 66 -13.62 17.29 5.23
C GLN A 66 -12.80 17.69 6.48
N ILE A 67 -13.47 18.09 7.55
CA ILE A 67 -12.82 18.38 8.82
C ILE A 67 -13.11 17.23 9.77
N SER A 68 -12.09 16.48 10.10
CA SER A 68 -12.17 15.28 10.93
C SER A 68 -11.86 15.63 12.39
N PHE A 69 -12.62 15.06 13.31
CA PHE A 69 -12.44 15.20 14.77
C PHE A 69 -12.37 13.79 15.35
N LEU A 70 -11.15 13.25 15.50
CA LEU A 70 -10.88 11.91 15.99
C LEU A 70 -10.52 11.95 17.48
N GLY A 71 -11.29 11.25 18.30
CA GLY A 71 -11.09 11.15 19.75
C GLY A 71 -11.29 9.73 20.27
N GLU A 72 -11.60 9.65 21.56
CA GLU A 72 -11.97 8.39 22.22
C GLU A 72 -13.44 8.03 21.96
N PRO A 73 -13.85 6.76 22.17
CA PRO A 73 -15.26 6.37 22.07
C PRO A 73 -16.18 7.27 22.90
N GLY A 74 -17.20 7.81 22.24
CA GLY A 74 -18.13 8.76 22.84
C GLY A 74 -17.72 10.23 22.71
N ALA A 75 -16.67 10.56 21.95
CA ALA A 75 -16.31 11.94 21.63
C ALA A 75 -17.48 12.70 21.00
N THR A 76 -17.65 13.95 21.39
CA THR A 76 -18.70 14.85 20.90
C THR A 76 -18.11 16.02 20.15
N VAL A 77 -18.82 16.50 19.13
CA VAL A 77 -18.46 17.70 18.34
C VAL A 77 -19.72 18.52 18.15
N ALA A 78 -19.62 19.81 18.47
CA ALA A 78 -20.73 20.77 18.35
C ALA A 78 -20.22 22.14 17.88
N ASP A 79 -21.13 23.00 17.49
CA ASP A 79 -20.89 24.40 17.12
C ASP A 79 -19.76 24.61 16.11
N VAL A 80 -19.72 23.74 15.09
CA VAL A 80 -18.69 23.79 14.06
C VAL A 80 -18.92 25.00 13.15
N SER A 81 -17.92 25.85 13.07
CA SER A 81 -17.84 26.99 12.16
C SER A 81 -16.61 26.87 11.30
N VAL A 82 -16.79 26.92 9.99
CA VAL A 82 -15.71 26.77 8.99
C VAL A 82 -15.74 27.97 8.06
N VAL A 83 -14.62 28.69 7.97
CA VAL A 83 -14.54 29.96 7.23
C VAL A 83 -13.29 29.95 6.35
N GLY A 84 -13.50 29.95 5.02
CA GLY A 84 -12.44 30.21 4.06
C GLY A 84 -12.17 31.70 3.89
N SER A 85 -10.90 32.10 3.84
CA SER A 85 -10.50 33.51 3.73
C SER A 85 -10.98 34.19 2.44
N ARG A 86 -11.33 33.42 1.40
CA ARG A 86 -11.84 33.92 0.12
C ARG A 86 -13.21 33.34 -0.25
N SER A 87 -13.56 32.17 0.24
CA SER A 87 -14.85 31.52 -0.01
C SER A 87 -15.92 31.92 1.04
N GLY A 88 -15.49 32.42 2.21
CA GLY A 88 -16.41 32.80 3.29
C GLY A 88 -16.88 31.60 4.12
N ASN A 89 -18.06 31.70 4.71
CA ASN A 89 -18.63 30.68 5.57
C ASN A 89 -19.04 29.44 4.75
N HIS A 90 -18.63 28.24 5.20
CA HIS A 90 -19.04 26.97 4.66
C HIS A 90 -20.10 26.32 5.53
N SER A 91 -21.26 26.05 4.94
CA SER A 91 -22.24 25.14 5.51
C SER A 91 -21.86 23.70 5.22
N GLY A 92 -22.27 22.78 6.08
CA GLY A 92 -21.97 21.37 5.92
C GLY A 92 -22.81 20.51 6.85
N LYS A 93 -22.48 19.24 6.94
CA LYS A 93 -23.11 18.27 7.83
C LYS A 93 -22.07 17.59 8.71
N LEU A 94 -22.45 17.26 9.95
CA LEU A 94 -21.66 16.41 10.84
C LEU A 94 -22.12 14.96 10.67
N GLU A 95 -21.16 14.08 10.37
CA GLU A 95 -21.38 12.65 10.28
C GLU A 95 -20.49 11.87 11.24
N ARG A 96 -21.07 10.90 11.96
CA ARG A 96 -20.38 10.10 12.97
C ARG A 96 -19.60 8.97 12.32
N TYR A 97 -18.43 8.65 12.87
CA TYR A 97 -17.72 7.43 12.55
C TYR A 97 -18.47 6.21 13.08
N SER A 98 -18.44 5.12 12.34
CA SER A 98 -19.04 3.84 12.76
C SER A 98 -18.37 3.28 14.02
N THR A 99 -17.13 3.64 14.28
CA THR A 99 -16.35 3.30 15.48
C THR A 99 -16.82 4.02 16.74
N GLY A 100 -17.59 5.11 16.59
CA GLY A 100 -18.03 5.95 17.71
C GLY A 100 -16.94 6.84 18.30
N THR A 101 -15.79 6.98 17.65
CA THR A 101 -14.61 7.73 18.12
C THR A 101 -14.59 9.19 17.67
N GLY A 102 -15.69 9.71 17.16
CA GLY A 102 -15.78 11.10 16.72
C GLY A 102 -16.67 11.31 15.50
N MET A 103 -16.38 12.38 14.77
CA MET A 103 -17.22 12.86 13.65
C MET A 103 -16.38 13.61 12.62
N SER A 104 -16.88 13.67 11.38
CA SER A 104 -16.39 14.60 10.36
C SER A 104 -17.44 15.65 10.04
N PHE A 105 -17.00 16.89 9.87
CA PHE A 105 -17.78 17.94 9.21
C PHE A 105 -17.47 17.91 7.72
N ILE A 106 -18.51 17.70 6.91
CA ILE A 106 -18.42 17.60 5.45
C ILE A 106 -18.97 18.89 4.87
N PRO A 107 -18.11 19.77 4.29
CA PRO A 107 -18.57 21.01 3.64
C PRO A 107 -19.47 20.70 2.44
N ASN A 108 -20.50 21.53 2.21
CA ASN A 108 -21.40 21.40 1.05
C ASN A 108 -20.78 21.88 -0.27
N ALA A 109 -19.65 22.56 -0.21
CA ALA A 109 -18.94 23.09 -1.38
C ALA A 109 -17.43 23.08 -1.10
N PRO A 110 -16.61 22.84 -2.15
CA PRO A 110 -15.16 22.85 -2.02
C PRO A 110 -14.60 24.22 -1.63
N PHE A 111 -13.41 24.21 -1.05
CA PHE A 111 -12.63 25.39 -0.76
C PHE A 111 -11.92 25.92 -2.01
N ARG A 112 -11.44 27.17 -1.95
CA ARG A 112 -10.69 27.77 -3.06
C ARG A 112 -9.19 27.51 -2.89
N ALA A 113 -8.55 27.05 -3.94
CA ALA A 113 -7.11 26.81 -3.94
C ALA A 113 -6.32 28.02 -3.42
N GLY A 114 -5.35 27.79 -2.52
CA GLY A 114 -4.48 28.79 -1.91
C GLY A 114 -5.16 29.69 -0.88
N GLU A 115 -6.37 29.36 -0.40
CA GLU A 115 -6.97 30.10 0.73
C GLU A 115 -6.62 29.48 2.08
N GLN A 116 -6.65 30.30 3.13
CA GLN A 116 -6.63 29.81 4.49
C GLN A 116 -8.05 29.51 4.96
N VAL A 117 -8.21 28.41 5.66
CA VAL A 117 -9.47 27.99 6.27
C VAL A 117 -9.30 27.99 7.78
N ALA A 118 -10.18 28.70 8.48
CA ALA A 118 -10.26 28.70 9.93
C ALA A 118 -11.46 27.85 10.39
N VAL A 119 -11.20 26.96 11.35
CA VAL A 119 -12.21 26.07 11.94
C VAL A 119 -12.33 26.37 13.43
N HIS A 120 -13.55 26.49 13.91
CA HIS A 120 -13.89 26.55 15.33
C HIS A 120 -14.91 25.47 15.64
N ALA A 121 -14.73 24.75 16.74
CA ALA A 121 -15.67 23.74 17.19
C ALA A 121 -15.63 23.61 18.71
N LEU A 122 -16.69 23.07 19.30
CA LEU A 122 -16.69 22.57 20.67
C LEU A 122 -16.50 21.07 20.65
N VAL A 123 -15.51 20.53 21.36
CA VAL A 123 -15.18 19.11 21.38
C VAL A 123 -15.14 18.56 22.81
N GLY A 124 -15.74 17.38 23.01
CA GLY A 124 -15.71 16.62 24.25
C GLY A 124 -15.00 15.28 24.05
N SER A 125 -14.18 14.87 25.03
CA SER A 125 -13.39 13.63 24.95
C SER A 125 -14.15 12.34 25.30
N GLY A 126 -15.46 12.43 25.53
CA GLY A 126 -16.32 11.29 25.91
C GLY A 126 -17.44 11.69 26.86
N SER A 127 -18.29 10.74 27.22
CA SER A 127 -19.49 10.99 28.02
C SER A 127 -19.17 11.63 29.37
N GLY A 128 -19.78 12.83 29.64
CA GLY A 128 -19.65 13.55 30.88
C GLY A 128 -18.44 14.51 30.99
N THR A 129 -17.62 14.62 29.96
CA THR A 129 -16.54 15.61 29.90
C THR A 129 -17.09 16.93 29.34
N PRO A 130 -16.83 18.07 29.97
CA PRO A 130 -17.20 19.35 29.41
C PRO A 130 -16.56 19.59 28.04
N GLU A 131 -17.33 20.09 27.09
CA GLU A 131 -16.81 20.47 25.78
C GLU A 131 -15.84 21.65 25.92
N LYS A 132 -14.77 21.60 25.12
CA LYS A 132 -13.75 22.66 25.06
C LYS A 132 -13.70 23.25 23.65
N PRO A 133 -13.43 24.53 23.49
CA PRO A 133 -13.24 25.12 22.19
C PRO A 133 -11.93 24.61 21.57
N VAL A 134 -12.00 24.30 20.29
CA VAL A 134 -10.85 23.98 19.42
C VAL A 134 -10.86 24.95 18.25
N THR A 135 -9.70 25.49 17.96
CA THR A 135 -9.47 26.34 16.78
C THR A 135 -8.30 25.79 15.99
N THR A 136 -8.46 25.64 14.69
CA THR A 136 -7.38 25.27 13.79
C THR A 136 -7.41 26.10 12.51
N VAL A 137 -6.26 26.26 11.88
CA VAL A 137 -6.10 26.94 10.58
C VAL A 137 -5.23 26.06 9.69
N PHE A 138 -5.64 25.92 8.44
CA PHE A 138 -4.86 25.25 7.39
C PHE A 138 -4.99 25.99 6.06
N THR A 139 -4.15 25.64 5.09
CA THR A 139 -4.14 26.26 3.74
C THR A 139 -4.52 25.21 2.69
N ILE A 140 -5.26 25.63 1.68
CA ILE A 140 -5.71 24.77 0.58
C ILE A 140 -4.66 24.74 -0.52
N ALA A 141 -4.38 23.54 -1.02
CA ALA A 141 -3.44 23.29 -2.10
C ALA A 141 -3.79 24.02 -3.41
N HIS A 142 -2.78 24.28 -4.21
CA HIS A 142 -2.91 24.49 -5.65
C HIS A 142 -2.62 23.17 -6.37
N GLN A 143 -3.63 22.32 -6.50
CA GLN A 143 -3.47 21.01 -7.13
C GLN A 143 -2.96 21.13 -8.57
N ALA A 144 -2.08 20.20 -8.98
CA ALA A 144 -1.50 20.15 -10.30
C ALA A 144 -2.01 18.94 -11.07
N ALA A 145 -2.34 19.14 -12.33
CA ALA A 145 -2.63 18.02 -13.22
C ALA A 145 -1.33 17.32 -13.61
N VAL A 146 -1.33 15.99 -13.56
CA VAL A 146 -0.20 15.16 -14.00
C VAL A 146 -0.57 14.29 -15.20
N SER A 147 0.45 13.80 -15.89
CA SER A 147 0.27 12.87 -17.00
C SER A 147 -0.51 11.64 -16.54
N GLN A 148 -1.54 11.28 -17.30
CA GLN A 148 -2.32 10.06 -17.10
C GLN A 148 -1.76 8.88 -17.92
N GLU A 149 -0.53 9.00 -18.43
CA GLU A 149 0.17 7.92 -19.10
C GLU A 149 0.45 6.79 -18.09
N GLU A 150 0.03 5.58 -18.45
CA GLU A 150 0.25 4.40 -17.63
C GLU A 150 1.74 3.99 -17.64
N PHE A 151 2.15 3.34 -16.59
CA PHE A 151 3.47 2.72 -16.53
C PHE A 151 3.57 1.69 -17.67
N PRO A 152 4.63 1.73 -18.49
CA PRO A 152 4.72 0.88 -19.67
C PRO A 152 4.75 -0.59 -19.26
N ASN A 153 3.85 -1.39 -19.83
CA ASN A 153 3.86 -2.83 -19.66
C ASN A 153 5.09 -3.42 -20.35
N ASN A 154 5.81 -4.25 -19.64
CA ASN A 154 6.99 -4.94 -20.14
C ASN A 154 6.56 -6.36 -20.55
N PRO A 155 6.48 -6.69 -21.84
CA PRO A 155 6.03 -7.99 -22.27
C PRO A 155 6.99 -9.08 -21.80
N GLY A 156 6.45 -10.11 -21.15
CA GLY A 156 7.18 -11.33 -20.77
C GLY A 156 7.13 -12.38 -21.87
N ASN A 157 7.32 -13.64 -21.49
CA ASN A 157 7.21 -14.80 -22.38
C ASN A 157 5.84 -15.47 -22.25
N ALA A 158 5.28 -15.95 -23.37
CA ALA A 158 4.04 -16.73 -23.36
C ALA A 158 4.13 -18.03 -22.53
N HIS A 159 5.35 -18.52 -22.27
CA HIS A 159 5.59 -19.71 -21.43
C HIS A 159 5.49 -19.42 -19.93
N ASP A 160 5.45 -18.14 -19.53
CA ASP A 160 5.35 -17.72 -18.13
C ASP A 160 3.89 -17.54 -17.69
N VAL A 161 2.94 -18.01 -18.50
CA VAL A 161 1.50 -17.93 -18.27
C VAL A 161 0.88 -19.31 -18.19
N GLN A 162 0.03 -19.52 -17.21
CA GLN A 162 -0.72 -20.77 -17.05
C GLN A 162 -2.02 -20.71 -17.88
N HIS A 163 -2.38 -21.84 -18.48
CA HIS A 163 -3.59 -22.00 -19.28
C HIS A 163 -4.37 -23.23 -18.87
N TYR A 164 -5.67 -23.10 -18.76
CA TYR A 164 -6.58 -24.16 -18.29
C TYR A 164 -7.74 -24.35 -19.26
N ALA A 165 -7.88 -25.54 -19.82
CA ALA A 165 -8.97 -25.82 -20.74
C ALA A 165 -10.35 -25.73 -20.07
N SER A 166 -10.43 -26.08 -18.78
CA SER A 166 -11.67 -25.96 -17.98
C SER A 166 -11.94 -24.54 -17.47
N ALA A 167 -10.95 -23.62 -17.56
CA ALA A 167 -11.07 -22.23 -17.16
C ALA A 167 -10.27 -21.32 -18.12
N PRO A 168 -10.66 -21.22 -19.41
CA PRO A 168 -9.85 -20.60 -20.45
C PRO A 168 -9.71 -19.08 -20.34
N THR A 169 -10.50 -18.44 -19.50
CA THR A 169 -10.40 -17.01 -19.19
C THR A 169 -9.36 -16.68 -18.12
N LEU A 170 -8.84 -17.70 -17.43
CA LEU A 170 -7.80 -17.52 -16.43
C LEU A 170 -6.42 -17.69 -17.07
N THR A 171 -5.64 -16.62 -17.05
CA THR A 171 -4.28 -16.58 -17.59
C THR A 171 -3.30 -15.99 -16.57
N PRO A 172 -3.19 -16.59 -15.35
CA PRO A 172 -2.29 -16.09 -14.32
C PRO A 172 -0.83 -16.34 -14.68
N SER A 173 0.08 -15.55 -14.10
CA SER A 173 1.51 -15.82 -14.16
C SER A 173 1.85 -17.19 -13.59
N SER A 174 2.87 -17.85 -14.15
CA SER A 174 3.40 -19.08 -13.57
C SER A 174 4.32 -18.77 -12.39
N VAL A 175 4.28 -19.64 -11.38
CA VAL A 175 5.19 -19.63 -10.24
C VAL A 175 6.16 -20.78 -10.40
N LYS A 176 7.46 -20.46 -10.35
CA LYS A 176 8.53 -21.45 -10.46
C LYS A 176 9.33 -21.51 -9.16
N LEU A 177 9.38 -22.68 -8.54
CA LEU A 177 10.19 -22.91 -7.35
C LEU A 177 11.62 -23.24 -7.73
N THR A 178 12.59 -22.48 -7.23
CA THR A 178 14.02 -22.78 -7.33
C THR A 178 14.50 -23.59 -6.13
N THR A 179 13.85 -23.40 -4.97
CA THR A 179 13.97 -24.28 -3.79
C THR A 179 12.55 -24.60 -3.32
N PRO A 180 12.05 -25.84 -3.51
CA PRO A 180 10.78 -26.28 -2.97
C PRO A 180 10.74 -26.17 -1.44
N ALA A 181 9.53 -26.08 -0.86
CA ALA A 181 9.34 -26.01 0.58
C ALA A 181 10.12 -27.10 1.32
N GLN A 182 11.00 -26.66 2.23
CA GLN A 182 11.85 -27.52 3.05
C GLN A 182 11.16 -27.87 4.37
N PRO A 183 11.58 -28.92 5.07
CA PRO A 183 11.14 -29.17 6.43
C PRO A 183 11.35 -27.93 7.32
N GLY A 184 10.26 -27.46 7.95
CA GLY A 184 10.24 -26.24 8.76
C GLY A 184 9.75 -25.00 8.01
N ALA A 185 9.39 -25.11 6.72
CA ALA A 185 8.65 -24.06 6.04
C ALA A 185 7.28 -23.84 6.69
N SER A 186 6.84 -22.59 6.72
CA SER A 186 5.56 -22.21 7.32
C SER A 186 4.40 -22.75 6.50
N PRO A 187 3.29 -23.16 7.14
CA PRO A 187 2.10 -23.61 6.42
C PRO A 187 1.38 -22.45 5.73
N GLY A 188 0.66 -22.76 4.68
CA GLY A 188 -0.18 -21.81 3.95
C GLY A 188 0.15 -21.72 2.48
N ASP A 189 -0.51 -20.76 1.82
CA ASP A 189 -0.40 -20.49 0.41
C ASP A 189 0.32 -19.15 0.18
N LEU A 190 0.90 -18.99 -1.00
CA LEU A 190 1.49 -17.75 -1.47
C LEU A 190 0.38 -16.81 -1.97
N PHE A 191 0.38 -15.58 -1.49
CA PHE A 191 -0.49 -14.50 -1.94
C PHE A 191 0.35 -13.54 -2.76
N LEU A 192 0.03 -13.43 -4.03
CA LEU A 192 0.78 -12.72 -5.06
C LEU A 192 -0.18 -11.82 -5.83
N ALA A 193 0.28 -10.66 -6.25
CA ALA A 193 -0.45 -9.76 -7.13
C ALA A 193 0.41 -9.46 -8.37
N PRO A 194 0.64 -10.46 -9.24
CA PRO A 194 1.51 -10.30 -10.39
C PRO A 194 0.93 -9.28 -11.37
N TYR A 195 1.77 -8.36 -11.80
CA TYR A 195 1.45 -7.38 -12.82
C TYR A 195 2.65 -7.19 -13.74
N GLN A 196 2.43 -6.58 -14.90
CA GLN A 196 3.36 -6.59 -16.03
C GLN A 196 3.63 -8.02 -16.58
N GLY A 197 4.38 -8.12 -17.65
CA GLY A 197 4.62 -9.39 -18.31
C GLY A 197 3.44 -9.86 -19.17
N GLN A 198 3.37 -11.14 -19.42
CA GLN A 198 2.29 -11.82 -20.17
C GLN A 198 1.20 -12.28 -19.21
N GLY A 199 -0.02 -12.44 -19.76
CA GLY A 199 -1.18 -12.88 -18.99
C GLY A 199 -2.00 -11.70 -18.48
N SER A 200 -2.94 -11.99 -17.58
CA SER A 200 -3.75 -11.00 -16.91
C SER A 200 -3.11 -10.59 -15.59
N ALA A 201 -3.11 -9.30 -15.27
CA ALA A 201 -2.83 -8.85 -13.92
C ALA A 201 -3.98 -9.22 -12.98
N GLY A 202 -3.67 -9.35 -11.69
CA GLY A 202 -4.68 -9.59 -10.67
C GLY A 202 -4.18 -10.40 -9.48
N PRO A 203 -4.93 -10.37 -8.35
CA PRO A 203 -4.57 -11.13 -7.16
C PRO A 203 -4.66 -12.64 -7.41
N MET A 204 -3.66 -13.37 -6.93
CA MET A 204 -3.46 -14.79 -7.17
C MET A 204 -3.06 -15.51 -5.88
N ILE A 205 -3.72 -16.62 -5.57
CA ILE A 205 -3.30 -17.57 -4.52
C ILE A 205 -2.66 -18.78 -5.20
N SER A 206 -1.47 -19.14 -4.76
CA SER A 206 -0.73 -20.32 -5.24
C SER A 206 -0.28 -21.18 -4.06
N GLU A 207 -0.42 -22.50 -4.18
CA GLU A 207 0.29 -23.43 -3.29
C GLU A 207 1.79 -23.19 -3.34
N GLN A 208 2.52 -23.59 -2.29
CA GLN A 208 3.98 -23.46 -2.22
C GLN A 208 4.74 -24.33 -3.24
N ASN A 209 4.04 -25.14 -4.02
CA ASN A 209 4.60 -25.89 -5.15
C ASN A 209 4.37 -25.20 -6.51
N GLY A 210 3.75 -24.03 -6.52
CA GLY A 210 3.42 -23.25 -7.71
C GLY A 210 2.06 -23.58 -8.35
N THR A 211 1.29 -24.51 -7.77
CA THR A 211 -0.06 -24.83 -8.25
C THR A 211 -1.03 -23.68 -7.94
N LEU A 212 -1.77 -23.24 -8.95
CA LEU A 212 -2.83 -22.23 -8.75
C LEU A 212 -3.91 -22.75 -7.79
N VAL A 213 -4.34 -21.88 -6.86
CA VAL A 213 -5.51 -22.09 -5.99
C VAL A 213 -6.64 -21.20 -6.46
N TRP A 214 -6.37 -19.90 -6.61
CA TRP A 214 -7.34 -18.90 -7.01
C TRP A 214 -6.69 -17.78 -7.82
N PHE A 215 -7.43 -17.25 -8.77
CA PHE A 215 -7.02 -16.07 -9.53
C PHE A 215 -8.23 -15.21 -9.88
N HIS A 216 -8.09 -13.90 -9.70
CA HIS A 216 -9.07 -12.90 -10.09
C HIS A 216 -8.47 -11.98 -11.15
N PRO A 217 -8.72 -12.25 -12.45
CA PRO A 217 -8.18 -11.41 -13.51
C PRO A 217 -8.81 -10.02 -13.49
N LEU A 218 -7.99 -8.98 -13.57
CA LEU A 218 -8.44 -7.60 -13.65
C LEU A 218 -8.71 -7.18 -15.10
N PRO A 219 -9.52 -6.13 -15.32
CA PRO A 219 -9.67 -5.51 -16.62
C PRO A 219 -8.33 -5.00 -17.17
N SER A 220 -8.19 -4.98 -18.49
CA SER A 220 -6.99 -4.43 -19.14
C SER A 220 -6.71 -3.00 -18.69
N GLY A 221 -5.45 -2.69 -18.36
CA GLY A 221 -5.01 -1.41 -17.84
C GLY A 221 -5.18 -1.25 -16.33
N TYR A 222 -5.70 -2.28 -15.64
CA TYR A 222 -5.72 -2.33 -14.18
C TYR A 222 -4.66 -3.29 -13.68
N GLU A 223 -3.99 -2.88 -12.62
CA GLU A 223 -2.99 -3.65 -11.88
C GLU A 223 -3.48 -3.88 -10.45
N SER A 224 -2.88 -4.82 -9.73
CA SER A 224 -3.13 -5.04 -8.30
C SER A 224 -1.83 -5.12 -7.51
N THR A 225 -1.91 -4.71 -6.23
CA THR A 225 -0.81 -4.78 -5.27
C THR A 225 -1.33 -5.16 -3.88
N ASN A 226 -0.44 -5.47 -2.95
CA ASN A 226 -0.76 -5.71 -1.53
C ASN A 226 -1.80 -6.80 -1.31
N PHE A 227 -1.78 -7.87 -2.10
CA PHE A 227 -2.75 -8.96 -1.95
C PHE A 227 -2.41 -9.85 -0.76
N GLN A 228 -3.25 -9.82 0.27
CA GLN A 228 -3.00 -10.52 1.52
C GLN A 228 -4.29 -10.95 2.24
N VAL A 229 -4.13 -11.79 3.26
CA VAL A 229 -5.18 -12.11 4.23
C VAL A 229 -5.11 -11.13 5.39
N GLN A 230 -6.22 -10.45 5.66
CA GLN A 230 -6.38 -9.58 6.82
C GLN A 230 -7.61 -9.98 7.65
N GLN A 231 -7.87 -9.24 8.73
CA GLN A 231 -9.07 -9.42 9.56
C GLN A 231 -10.01 -8.22 9.39
N TYR A 232 -11.27 -8.49 9.10
CA TYR A 232 -12.32 -7.46 9.07
C TYR A 232 -13.55 -7.98 9.83
N GLU A 233 -14.04 -7.21 10.81
CA GLU A 233 -15.16 -7.60 11.69
C GLU A 233 -14.96 -9.00 12.31
N GLY A 234 -13.73 -9.33 12.70
CA GLY A 234 -13.36 -10.61 13.32
C GLY A 234 -13.35 -11.82 12.38
N LYS A 235 -13.38 -11.60 11.08
CA LYS A 235 -13.33 -12.65 10.05
C LYS A 235 -12.12 -12.46 9.15
N PRO A 236 -11.48 -13.55 8.69
CA PRO A 236 -10.45 -13.46 7.68
C PRO A 236 -11.04 -12.98 6.35
N VAL A 237 -10.36 -12.05 5.71
CA VAL A 237 -10.73 -11.47 4.42
C VAL A 237 -9.50 -11.40 3.51
N LEU A 238 -9.74 -11.34 2.21
CA LEU A 238 -8.74 -10.99 1.22
C LEU A 238 -8.79 -9.48 0.98
N THR A 239 -7.64 -8.84 0.94
CA THR A 239 -7.53 -7.42 0.60
C THR A 239 -6.49 -7.23 -0.49
N TRP A 240 -6.72 -6.27 -1.37
CA TRP A 240 -5.75 -5.79 -2.35
C TRP A 240 -6.12 -4.40 -2.84
N TRP A 241 -5.13 -3.65 -3.23
CA TRP A 241 -5.33 -2.46 -4.05
C TRP A 241 -5.50 -2.85 -5.51
N GLN A 242 -6.37 -2.14 -6.25
CA GLN A 242 -6.47 -2.23 -7.70
C GLN A 242 -6.68 -0.87 -8.34
N GLY A 243 -6.06 -0.66 -9.48
CA GLY A 243 -6.15 0.61 -10.19
C GLY A 243 -5.16 0.72 -11.33
N ARG A 244 -4.90 1.96 -11.74
CA ARG A 244 -3.93 2.28 -12.78
C ARG A 244 -2.63 2.77 -12.14
N ILE A 245 -1.51 2.18 -12.52
CA ILE A 245 -0.19 2.67 -12.11
C ILE A 245 0.28 3.67 -13.16
N LEU A 246 0.50 4.90 -12.74
CA LEU A 246 0.91 5.98 -13.64
C LEU A 246 2.44 5.99 -13.83
N LYS A 247 2.88 6.41 -14.99
CA LYS A 247 4.31 6.55 -15.33
C LYS A 247 5.06 7.50 -14.40
N VAL A 248 4.35 8.41 -13.75
CA VAL A 248 4.90 9.32 -12.73
C VAL A 248 5.28 8.62 -11.42
N GLY A 249 4.92 7.33 -11.21
CA GLY A 249 5.43 6.49 -10.12
C GLY A 249 4.47 6.25 -8.97
N PHE A 250 3.18 6.55 -9.12
CA PHE A 250 2.14 6.28 -8.12
C PHE A 250 0.86 5.74 -8.79
N GLY A 251 -0.04 5.17 -7.97
CA GLY A 251 -1.30 4.58 -8.39
C GLY A 251 -2.49 5.53 -8.30
N GLN A 252 -3.53 5.21 -9.04
CA GLN A 252 -4.87 5.78 -8.90
C GLN A 252 -5.87 4.65 -8.88
N GLY A 253 -6.41 4.33 -7.71
CA GLY A 253 -7.26 3.17 -7.53
C GLY A 253 -8.10 3.18 -6.27
N GLU A 254 -8.48 1.98 -5.87
CA GLU A 254 -9.26 1.68 -4.69
C GLU A 254 -8.82 0.34 -4.10
N ASP A 255 -9.12 0.12 -2.82
CA ASP A 255 -8.81 -1.14 -2.14
C ASP A 255 -10.07 -1.99 -2.02
N GLU A 256 -9.91 -3.28 -2.29
CA GLU A 256 -10.97 -4.28 -2.25
C GLU A 256 -10.87 -5.13 -0.99
N ILE A 257 -12.01 -5.47 -0.41
CA ILE A 257 -12.15 -6.40 0.71
C ILE A 257 -13.13 -7.50 0.32
N TYR A 258 -12.64 -8.76 0.27
CA TYR A 258 -13.42 -9.93 -0.14
C TYR A 258 -13.47 -10.99 0.97
N ASN A 259 -14.59 -11.68 1.06
CA ASN A 259 -14.76 -12.80 2.01
C ASN A 259 -14.20 -14.13 1.46
N SER A 260 -14.29 -15.19 2.27
CA SER A 260 -13.87 -16.54 1.87
C SER A 260 -14.69 -17.17 0.73
N ALA A 261 -15.83 -16.60 0.39
CA ALA A 261 -16.62 -16.98 -0.78
C ALA A 261 -16.22 -16.20 -2.05
N TYR A 262 -15.15 -15.41 -1.97
CA TYR A 262 -14.66 -14.53 -3.02
C TYR A 262 -15.71 -13.50 -3.49
N GLN A 263 -16.49 -13.01 -2.54
CA GLN A 263 -17.48 -11.97 -2.77
C GLN A 263 -17.03 -10.66 -2.14
N PRO A 264 -17.24 -9.51 -2.79
CA PRO A 264 -16.91 -8.22 -2.22
C PRO A 264 -17.71 -7.97 -0.93
N VAL A 265 -17.03 -7.51 0.11
CA VAL A 265 -17.60 -7.15 1.42
C VAL A 265 -17.63 -5.64 1.57
N ALA A 266 -16.54 -4.98 1.22
CA ALA A 266 -16.38 -3.54 1.26
C ALA A 266 -15.31 -3.08 0.26
N LYS A 267 -15.24 -1.77 0.07
CA LYS A 267 -14.17 -1.08 -0.66
C LYS A 267 -13.68 0.08 0.17
N VAL A 268 -12.38 0.33 0.13
CA VAL A 268 -11.77 1.51 0.71
C VAL A 268 -11.34 2.44 -0.40
N ARG A 269 -11.69 3.71 -0.27
CA ARG A 269 -11.25 4.79 -1.16
C ARG A 269 -10.64 5.90 -0.33
N ALA A 270 -9.66 6.56 -0.89
CA ALA A 270 -9.18 7.78 -0.29
C ALA A 270 -10.30 8.83 -0.24
N GLY A 271 -10.38 9.54 0.87
CA GLY A 271 -11.29 10.67 1.01
C GLY A 271 -10.70 11.96 0.46
N ASN A 272 -11.44 13.06 0.65
CA ASN A 272 -10.96 14.42 0.37
C ASN A 272 -10.55 14.65 -1.11
N GLY A 273 -11.15 13.88 -2.05
CA GLY A 273 -10.86 14.01 -3.48
C GLY A 273 -9.58 13.33 -3.96
N TYR A 274 -8.87 12.62 -3.10
CA TYR A 274 -7.70 11.82 -3.46
C TYR A 274 -8.08 10.47 -4.07
N SER A 275 -7.12 9.79 -4.65
CA SER A 275 -7.22 8.39 -5.04
C SER A 275 -6.35 7.55 -4.13
N ALA A 276 -6.81 6.38 -3.68
CA ALA A 276 -5.97 5.44 -2.95
C ALA A 276 -4.79 5.02 -3.84
N ASP A 277 -3.60 5.03 -3.24
CA ASP A 277 -2.38 4.62 -3.92
C ASP A 277 -2.07 3.14 -3.66
N LEU A 278 -1.14 2.62 -4.45
CA LEU A 278 -0.79 1.20 -4.52
C LEU A 278 0.04 0.69 -3.33
N HIS A 279 0.57 1.60 -2.47
CA HIS A 279 1.64 1.24 -1.53
C HIS A 279 1.13 0.64 -0.23
N GLU A 280 -0.04 1.04 0.31
CA GLU A 280 -0.51 0.49 1.56
C GLU A 280 -2.02 0.31 1.64
N ILE A 281 -2.44 -0.82 2.18
CA ILE A 281 -3.75 -1.03 2.81
C ILE A 281 -3.57 -1.89 4.05
N LEU A 282 -3.89 -1.34 5.22
CA LEU A 282 -3.86 -2.06 6.48
C LEU A 282 -5.18 -1.89 7.22
N LEU A 283 -5.92 -2.99 7.42
CA LEU A 283 -7.15 -3.01 8.20
C LEU A 283 -6.87 -3.06 9.69
N THR A 284 -7.68 -2.39 10.47
CA THR A 284 -7.60 -2.44 11.93
C THR A 284 -8.73 -3.29 12.52
N PRO A 285 -8.56 -3.85 13.74
CA PRO A 285 -9.63 -4.54 14.44
C PRO A 285 -10.87 -3.67 14.71
N GLN A 286 -10.72 -2.35 14.65
CA GLN A 286 -11.80 -1.38 14.87
C GLN A 286 -12.67 -1.18 13.63
N GLY A 287 -12.29 -1.74 12.48
CA GLY A 287 -12.99 -1.59 11.20
C GLY A 287 -12.61 -0.31 10.45
N THR A 288 -11.41 0.17 10.68
CA THR A 288 -10.78 1.25 9.90
C THR A 288 -9.73 0.70 8.95
N ALA A 289 -9.31 1.49 7.99
CA ALA A 289 -8.21 1.17 7.07
C ALA A 289 -7.21 2.32 7.04
N TRP A 290 -5.92 1.99 7.11
CA TRP A 290 -4.83 2.90 6.82
C TRP A 290 -4.42 2.75 5.36
N ILE A 291 -4.38 3.87 4.65
CA ILE A 291 -4.04 3.95 3.23
C ILE A 291 -3.17 5.16 2.97
N ASP A 292 -2.52 5.18 1.83
CA ASP A 292 -1.79 6.34 1.34
C ASP A 292 -2.38 6.88 0.03
N SER A 293 -1.96 8.11 -0.27
CA SER A 293 -2.30 8.82 -1.52
C SER A 293 -1.17 9.76 -1.90
N PHE A 294 -1.07 10.08 -3.18
CA PHE A 294 -0.14 11.09 -3.68
C PHE A 294 -0.90 12.28 -4.24
N ASP A 295 -0.57 13.49 -3.76
CA ASP A 295 -1.17 14.74 -4.20
C ASP A 295 -0.15 15.63 -4.94
N PRO A 296 -0.21 15.70 -6.28
CA PRO A 296 0.59 16.63 -7.04
C PRO A 296 0.10 18.07 -6.86
N ILE A 297 0.98 18.97 -6.39
CA ILE A 297 0.65 20.37 -6.13
C ILE A 297 1.65 21.33 -6.77
N HIS A 298 1.19 22.52 -7.13
CA HIS A 298 2.06 23.61 -7.55
C HIS A 298 2.68 24.32 -6.35
N MET A 299 4.01 24.40 -6.33
CA MET A 299 4.72 25.18 -5.31
C MET A 299 6.04 25.75 -5.80
N ASN A 300 6.59 26.68 -5.01
CA ASN A 300 7.91 27.24 -5.27
C ASN A 300 9.02 26.29 -4.76
N LEU A 301 9.75 25.68 -5.68
CA LEU A 301 10.85 24.76 -5.40
C LEU A 301 12.24 25.41 -5.47
N SER A 302 12.33 26.74 -5.52
CA SER A 302 13.62 27.45 -5.66
C SER A 302 14.60 27.18 -4.52
N SER A 303 14.12 26.88 -3.31
CA SER A 303 14.95 26.53 -2.15
C SER A 303 15.76 25.23 -2.34
N VAL A 304 15.30 24.36 -3.24
CA VAL A 304 15.93 23.09 -3.60
C VAL A 304 16.40 23.07 -5.07
N HIS A 305 16.63 24.27 -5.63
CA HIS A 305 17.10 24.47 -7.01
C HIS A 305 16.09 24.04 -8.09
N GLY A 306 14.82 23.88 -7.75
CA GLY A 306 13.73 23.61 -8.69
C GLY A 306 13.09 24.88 -9.26
N ALA A 307 12.03 24.72 -10.04
CA ALA A 307 11.28 25.82 -10.63
C ALA A 307 10.49 26.60 -9.57
N SER A 308 10.32 27.92 -9.76
CA SER A 308 9.51 28.76 -8.87
C SER A 308 8.00 28.46 -8.94
N ASN A 309 7.55 27.74 -9.96
CA ASN A 309 6.21 27.16 -10.08
C ASN A 309 6.37 25.69 -10.51
N GLY A 310 7.06 24.90 -9.69
CA GLY A 310 7.26 23.48 -9.92
C GLY A 310 6.04 22.67 -9.49
N ILE A 311 6.07 21.37 -9.80
CA ILE A 311 5.09 20.41 -9.28
C ILE A 311 5.80 19.51 -8.28
N LEU A 312 5.33 19.51 -7.04
CA LEU A 312 5.74 18.58 -6.01
C LEU A 312 4.62 17.55 -5.84
N THR A 313 4.99 16.29 -5.67
CA THR A 313 4.05 15.24 -5.25
C THR A 313 4.16 15.08 -3.75
N ASP A 314 3.13 15.50 -3.00
CA ASP A 314 3.06 15.24 -1.56
C ASP A 314 2.56 13.82 -1.31
N SER A 315 3.00 13.22 -0.20
CA SER A 315 2.50 11.95 0.31
C SER A 315 1.50 12.21 1.42
N VAL A 316 0.29 11.71 1.25
CA VAL A 316 -0.83 11.86 2.18
C VAL A 316 -1.15 10.50 2.80
N VAL A 317 -1.27 10.46 4.12
CA VAL A 317 -1.67 9.26 4.87
C VAL A 317 -3.06 9.49 5.44
N GLN A 318 -3.96 8.52 5.26
CA GLN A 318 -5.32 8.60 5.77
C GLN A 318 -5.68 7.35 6.59
N GLU A 319 -6.41 7.57 7.70
CA GLU A 319 -7.22 6.55 8.36
C GLU A 319 -8.67 6.74 7.92
N ILE A 320 -9.25 5.69 7.31
CA ILE A 320 -10.60 5.69 6.76
C ILE A 320 -11.50 4.75 7.59
N ASP A 321 -12.67 5.22 7.98
CA ASP A 321 -13.74 4.35 8.47
C ASP A 321 -14.30 3.54 7.31
N VAL A 322 -14.01 2.25 7.25
CA VAL A 322 -14.38 1.37 6.12
C VAL A 322 -15.88 1.37 5.85
N LYS A 323 -16.70 1.46 6.91
CA LYS A 323 -18.15 1.37 6.80
C LYS A 323 -18.81 2.64 6.26
N THR A 324 -18.29 3.80 6.64
CA THR A 324 -18.87 5.11 6.25
C THR A 324 -18.11 5.78 5.10
N GLY A 325 -16.87 5.40 4.86
CA GLY A 325 -15.96 6.06 3.92
C GLY A 325 -15.44 7.41 4.41
N LEU A 326 -15.65 7.76 5.70
CA LEU A 326 -15.18 9.02 6.26
C LEU A 326 -13.69 8.98 6.55
N VAL A 327 -12.99 10.06 6.26
CA VAL A 327 -11.62 10.28 6.74
C VAL A 327 -11.68 10.57 8.24
N MET A 328 -11.01 9.74 9.02
CA MET A 328 -10.91 9.90 10.47
C MET A 328 -9.68 10.70 10.86
N TRP A 329 -8.59 10.50 10.13
CA TRP A 329 -7.33 11.21 10.31
C TRP A 329 -6.61 11.36 8.97
N GLU A 330 -5.88 12.48 8.82
CA GLU A 330 -5.10 12.79 7.63
C GLU A 330 -3.81 13.49 8.02
N TRP A 331 -2.72 13.07 7.38
CA TRP A 331 -1.40 13.63 7.57
C TRP A 331 -0.71 13.84 6.22
N HIS A 332 -0.04 14.96 6.08
CA HIS A 332 0.71 15.37 4.91
C HIS A 332 2.20 15.35 5.21
N ALA A 333 3.03 14.85 4.30
CA ALA A 333 4.48 14.91 4.49
C ALA A 333 5.00 16.35 4.38
N LEU A 334 4.37 17.16 3.52
CA LEU A 334 4.71 18.57 3.37
C LEU A 334 4.39 19.36 4.65
N GLY A 335 5.36 20.18 5.06
CA GLY A 335 5.28 20.91 6.33
C GLY A 335 5.83 20.14 7.54
N HIS A 336 5.94 18.81 7.47
CA HIS A 336 6.57 17.95 8.48
C HIS A 336 7.99 17.56 8.10
N ILE A 337 8.22 17.20 6.84
CA ILE A 337 9.52 16.78 6.32
C ILE A 337 10.08 17.88 5.41
N PRO A 338 11.27 18.44 5.72
CA PRO A 338 11.89 19.47 4.91
C PRO A 338 12.21 18.99 3.49
N LEU A 339 12.02 19.85 2.48
CA LEU A 339 12.29 19.51 1.07
C LEU A 339 13.73 19.04 0.82
N HIS A 340 14.69 19.59 1.56
CA HIS A 340 16.13 19.26 1.39
C HIS A 340 16.52 17.92 2.01
N ASP A 341 15.63 17.24 2.71
CA ASP A 341 15.89 15.90 3.25
C ASP A 341 15.67 14.79 2.21
N SER A 342 15.11 15.14 1.07
CA SER A 342 14.98 14.22 -0.05
C SER A 342 16.34 13.89 -0.69
N PHE A 343 16.63 12.61 -0.83
CA PHE A 343 17.74 12.10 -1.65
C PHE A 343 17.34 11.90 -3.12
N ASN A 344 16.08 12.13 -3.46
CA ASN A 344 15.61 12.15 -4.84
C ASN A 344 15.86 13.52 -5.45
N SER A 345 16.47 13.55 -6.63
CA SER A 345 16.79 14.81 -7.31
C SER A 345 15.52 15.53 -7.76
N VAL A 346 15.50 16.86 -7.61
CA VAL A 346 14.38 17.68 -8.07
C VAL A 346 14.16 17.48 -9.56
N SER A 347 12.93 17.23 -9.95
CA SER A 347 12.54 17.06 -11.35
C SER A 347 12.67 18.35 -12.14
N SER A 348 13.02 18.25 -13.41
CA SER A 348 13.08 19.38 -14.31
C SER A 348 11.73 19.63 -15.01
N GLY A 349 11.40 20.89 -15.23
CA GLY A 349 10.21 21.29 -15.99
C GLY A 349 8.90 21.03 -15.25
N SER A 350 7.92 20.49 -15.95
CA SER A 350 6.57 20.18 -15.43
C SER A 350 6.41 18.73 -14.94
N TYR A 351 7.49 17.96 -14.88
CA TYR A 351 7.42 16.62 -14.32
C TYR A 351 7.33 16.72 -12.79
N PRO A 352 6.38 16.06 -12.14
CA PRO A 352 6.22 16.14 -10.69
C PRO A 352 7.44 15.56 -9.97
N TRP A 353 7.86 16.25 -8.92
CA TRP A 353 8.94 15.80 -8.05
C TRP A 353 8.35 15.04 -6.86
N ASP A 354 8.50 13.75 -6.88
CA ASP A 354 8.17 12.87 -5.77
C ASP A 354 9.28 12.96 -4.71
N TYR A 355 9.11 13.87 -3.74
CA TYR A 355 10.20 14.24 -2.85
C TYR A 355 10.41 13.26 -1.70
N ILE A 356 9.36 12.62 -1.17
CA ILE A 356 9.44 11.75 0.01
C ILE A 356 9.07 10.31 -0.28
N HIS A 357 7.97 10.07 -0.97
CA HIS A 357 7.50 8.74 -1.33
C HIS A 357 7.25 7.83 -0.13
N VAL A 358 6.17 8.10 0.61
CA VAL A 358 5.67 7.19 1.65
C VAL A 358 5.28 5.86 1.00
N ASN A 359 5.65 4.73 1.62
CA ASN A 359 5.43 3.41 1.02
C ASN A 359 5.10 2.30 2.02
N SER A 360 5.00 2.62 3.30
CA SER A 360 4.38 1.76 4.31
C SER A 360 3.91 2.56 5.49
N ILE A 361 2.83 2.10 6.10
CA ILE A 361 2.13 2.70 7.23
C ILE A 361 1.79 1.58 8.20
N ASP A 362 2.27 1.66 9.45
CA ASP A 362 1.95 0.65 10.46
C ASP A 362 1.55 1.33 11.78
N PRO A 363 0.23 1.34 12.13
CA PRO A 363 -0.24 1.97 13.35
C PRO A 363 0.29 1.24 14.58
N GLY A 364 0.92 2.01 15.47
CA GLY A 364 1.36 1.53 16.78
C GLY A 364 0.20 1.38 17.76
N THR A 365 0.50 0.85 18.94
CA THR A 365 -0.49 0.65 20.01
C THR A 365 -0.62 1.85 20.95
N SER A 366 0.20 2.89 20.76
CA SER A 366 0.33 4.04 21.67
C SER A 366 -0.24 5.35 21.14
N GLY A 367 -1.06 5.30 20.05
CA GLY A 367 -1.59 6.50 19.39
C GLY A 367 -0.56 7.17 18.47
N ASP A 368 0.27 6.38 17.89
CA ASP A 368 1.33 6.69 16.93
C ASP A 368 1.18 5.84 15.67
N VAL A 369 1.85 6.26 14.60
CA VAL A 369 1.93 5.51 13.36
C VAL A 369 3.37 5.54 12.83
N LEU A 370 3.90 4.36 12.47
CA LEU A 370 5.19 4.21 11.82
C LEU A 370 5.01 4.43 10.31
N ILE A 371 5.77 5.36 9.76
CA ILE A 371 5.75 5.69 8.34
C ILE A 371 7.15 5.48 7.76
N SER A 372 7.24 4.74 6.67
CA SER A 372 8.47 4.61 5.88
C SER A 372 8.42 5.57 4.69
N ALA A 373 9.44 6.39 4.54
CA ALA A 373 9.59 7.30 3.41
C ALA A 373 10.86 6.95 2.62
N ARG A 374 10.64 6.48 1.39
CA ARG A 374 11.69 5.96 0.50
C ARG A 374 12.77 6.99 0.18
N ASN A 375 12.35 8.18 -0.21
CA ASN A 375 13.25 9.18 -0.78
C ASN A 375 14.01 9.99 0.28
N SER A 376 13.60 9.93 1.55
CA SER A 376 14.38 10.44 2.70
C SER A 376 15.28 9.39 3.34
N TRP A 377 15.12 8.09 2.98
CA TRP A 377 15.78 6.95 3.62
C TRP A 377 15.52 6.89 5.13
N GLU A 378 14.31 7.25 5.54
CA GLU A 378 13.97 7.49 6.95
C GLU A 378 12.66 6.82 7.34
N LEU A 379 12.58 6.42 8.59
CA LEU A 379 11.36 5.97 9.25
C LEU A 379 10.94 7.06 10.23
N TYR A 380 9.65 7.33 10.28
CA TYR A 380 9.03 8.34 11.15
C TYR A 380 8.01 7.68 12.05
N ASP A 381 8.11 7.94 13.35
CA ASP A 381 7.06 7.63 14.31
C ASP A 381 6.25 8.90 14.56
N VAL A 382 5.02 8.92 14.06
CA VAL A 382 4.16 10.10 14.01
C VAL A 382 3.06 9.97 15.05
N SER A 383 2.92 10.98 15.90
CA SER A 383 1.80 11.08 16.84
C SER A 383 0.50 11.34 16.09
N ILE A 384 -0.49 10.47 16.20
CA ILE A 384 -1.83 10.67 15.61
C ILE A 384 -2.47 11.96 16.14
N LYS A 385 -2.23 12.29 17.42
CA LYS A 385 -2.82 13.46 18.08
C LYS A 385 -2.30 14.79 17.53
N THR A 386 -1.02 14.87 17.18
CA THR A 386 -0.37 16.14 16.83
C THR A 386 0.22 16.19 15.42
N GLY A 387 0.32 15.05 14.71
CA GLY A 387 1.02 14.91 13.45
C GLY A 387 2.55 15.08 13.55
N SER A 388 3.06 15.31 14.75
CA SER A 388 4.50 15.55 14.98
C SER A 388 5.27 14.24 15.15
N PHE A 389 6.55 14.26 14.83
CA PHE A 389 7.41 13.11 15.06
C PHE A 389 7.69 12.91 16.55
N ASN A 390 7.45 11.72 17.06
CA ASN A 390 7.99 11.25 18.32
C ASN A 390 9.50 10.99 18.16
N TRP A 391 9.88 10.38 17.03
CA TRP A 391 11.27 10.18 16.63
C TRP A 391 11.38 9.92 15.11
N GLN A 392 12.63 10.00 14.61
CA GLN A 392 13.05 9.74 13.25
C GLN A 392 14.24 8.78 13.26
N LEU A 393 14.28 7.79 12.36
CA LEU A 393 15.34 6.79 12.28
C LEU A 393 15.82 6.64 10.85
N GLY A 394 17.10 6.92 10.61
CA GLY A 394 17.71 6.84 9.28
C GLY A 394 18.02 8.22 8.71
N GLY A 395 18.00 8.36 7.40
CA GLY A 395 18.04 9.61 6.67
C GLY A 395 19.07 10.65 7.09
N ALA A 396 18.64 11.91 7.04
CA ALA A 396 19.47 13.07 7.37
C ALA A 396 19.37 13.47 8.86
N HIS A 397 18.23 13.21 9.52
CA HIS A 397 17.91 13.76 10.84
C HIS A 397 17.59 12.69 11.90
N SER A 398 18.23 11.52 11.80
CA SER A 398 18.01 10.43 12.77
C SER A 398 18.18 10.87 14.21
N ASN A 399 17.19 10.63 15.05
CA ASN A 399 17.31 10.78 16.49
C ASN A 399 18.21 9.70 17.12
N PHE A 400 18.50 8.63 16.37
CA PHE A 400 19.28 7.50 16.85
C PHE A 400 20.69 7.51 16.26
N LYS A 401 21.67 7.19 17.09
CA LYS A 401 23.01 6.84 16.59
C LYS A 401 22.92 5.47 15.90
N LEU A 402 23.18 5.47 14.59
CA LEU A 402 23.09 4.29 13.77
C LEU A 402 24.29 3.36 14.03
N GLY A 403 24.02 2.13 14.46
CA GLY A 403 25.00 1.06 14.57
C GLY A 403 25.41 0.51 13.19
N ARG A 404 26.39 -0.39 13.19
CA ARG A 404 26.81 -1.04 11.94
C ARG A 404 25.66 -1.81 11.31
N GLY A 405 25.37 -1.52 10.04
CA GLY A 405 24.36 -2.21 9.21
C GLY A 405 22.92 -1.82 9.53
N THR A 406 22.66 -0.77 10.33
CA THR A 406 21.30 -0.32 10.67
C THR A 406 20.77 0.76 9.73
N ARG A 407 21.61 1.36 8.90
CA ARG A 407 21.16 2.33 7.88
C ARG A 407 20.52 1.56 6.74
N THR A 408 19.34 2.01 6.32
CA THR A 408 18.60 1.53 5.15
C THR A 408 18.61 2.57 4.05
N TYR A 409 18.39 2.15 2.82
CA TYR A 409 18.40 3.01 1.66
C TYR A 409 17.26 2.66 0.71
N TRP A 410 16.43 3.62 0.36
CA TRP A 410 15.27 3.43 -0.54
C TRP A 410 14.30 2.37 -0.03
N GLN A 411 14.25 2.19 1.29
CA GLN A 411 13.56 1.10 1.97
C GLN A 411 12.05 1.11 1.73
N HIS A 412 11.45 -0.06 1.94
CA HIS A 412 10.01 -0.31 1.93
C HIS A 412 9.61 -1.14 3.15
N ASP A 413 8.30 -1.22 3.40
CA ASP A 413 7.70 -2.18 4.31
C ASP A 413 8.31 -2.17 5.71
N ALA A 414 8.21 -1.02 6.36
CA ALA A 414 8.60 -0.91 7.77
C ALA A 414 7.40 -1.27 8.67
N GLU A 415 7.59 -2.27 9.53
CA GLU A 415 6.56 -2.76 10.43
C GLU A 415 7.05 -2.85 11.88
N TRP A 416 6.15 -2.54 12.82
CA TRP A 416 6.36 -2.83 14.23
C TRP A 416 6.43 -4.34 14.48
N GLN A 417 7.42 -4.75 15.26
CA GLN A 417 7.55 -6.12 15.71
C GLN A 417 7.45 -6.20 17.23
N PRO A 418 6.98 -7.33 17.81
CA PRO A 418 6.85 -7.49 19.24
C PRO A 418 8.11 -7.06 19.99
N GLY A 419 7.92 -6.31 21.11
CA GLY A 419 9.01 -5.79 21.92
C GLY A 419 9.63 -4.49 21.40
N GLY A 420 8.92 -3.73 20.56
CA GLY A 420 9.38 -2.45 20.02
C GLY A 420 10.51 -2.59 18.99
N LEU A 421 10.57 -3.76 18.35
CA LEU A 421 11.46 -3.98 17.21
C LEU A 421 10.82 -3.47 15.94
N ILE A 422 11.62 -3.25 14.90
CA ILE A 422 11.16 -2.81 13.58
C ILE A 422 11.76 -3.73 12.52
N SER A 423 10.92 -4.30 11.67
CA SER A 423 11.37 -4.94 10.42
C SER A 423 11.32 -3.95 9.27
N VAL A 424 12.25 -4.06 8.32
CA VAL A 424 12.34 -3.17 7.15
C VAL A 424 12.91 -3.94 5.98
N PHE A 425 12.33 -3.78 4.79
CA PHE A 425 12.94 -4.21 3.55
C PHE A 425 13.87 -3.11 3.02
N ASP A 426 15.17 -3.30 3.18
CA ASP A 426 16.20 -2.38 2.68
C ASP A 426 16.53 -2.70 1.24
N ASN A 427 16.01 -1.89 0.32
CA ASN A 427 16.25 -2.04 -1.12
C ASN A 427 17.73 -1.90 -1.48
N GLY A 428 18.45 -0.95 -0.84
CA GLY A 428 19.85 -0.68 -1.12
C GLY A 428 20.13 -0.05 -2.50
N SER A 429 19.11 0.31 -3.25
CA SER A 429 19.11 0.82 -4.65
C SER A 429 17.83 1.65 -4.87
N THR A 430 17.71 2.54 -5.80
CA THR A 430 18.53 3.05 -6.91
C THR A 430 18.82 4.53 -6.69
N PRO A 431 20.04 5.01 -6.77
CA PRO A 431 21.26 4.32 -7.17
C PRO A 431 21.80 3.35 -6.10
N PRO A 432 22.57 2.32 -6.48
CA PRO A 432 23.09 1.31 -5.56
C PRO A 432 23.87 1.91 -4.39
N LYS A 433 23.52 1.54 -3.19
CA LYS A 433 24.21 1.82 -1.92
C LYS A 433 24.67 0.54 -1.24
N GLU A 434 23.99 -0.57 -1.50
CA GLU A 434 24.28 -1.91 -1.01
C GLU A 434 24.58 -2.86 -2.19
N LYS A 435 25.14 -4.03 -1.89
CA LYS A 435 25.41 -5.05 -2.91
C LYS A 435 24.17 -5.83 -3.33
N GLN A 436 23.22 -5.98 -2.40
CA GLN A 436 21.94 -6.64 -2.60
C GLN A 436 20.93 -6.13 -1.58
N SER A 437 19.66 -6.28 -1.89
CA SER A 437 18.56 -5.97 -0.97
C SER A 437 18.54 -6.97 0.19
N ARG A 438 18.01 -6.52 1.32
CA ARG A 438 17.97 -7.31 2.55
C ARG A 438 16.72 -6.99 3.38
N GLY A 439 16.15 -8.00 4.01
CA GLY A 439 15.23 -7.82 5.12
C GLY A 439 16.02 -7.61 6.40
N VAL A 440 15.76 -6.55 7.17
CA VAL A 440 16.47 -6.26 8.42
C VAL A 440 15.51 -6.23 9.61
N LEU A 441 15.99 -6.68 10.78
CA LEU A 441 15.31 -6.52 12.06
C LEU A 441 16.14 -5.61 12.94
N LEU A 442 15.57 -4.46 13.29
CA LEU A 442 16.20 -3.39 14.04
C LEU A 442 15.68 -3.35 15.49
N ARG A 443 16.54 -2.99 16.41
CA ARG A 443 16.20 -2.73 17.82
C ARG A 443 16.57 -1.29 18.16
N PRO A 444 15.59 -0.35 18.18
CA PRO A 444 15.77 0.96 18.78
C PRO A 444 15.95 0.85 20.29
N ASN A 445 16.79 1.71 20.86
CA ASN A 445 16.94 1.92 22.30
C ASN A 445 16.68 3.39 22.59
N TYR A 446 15.52 3.67 23.12
CA TYR A 446 15.04 5.03 23.41
C TYR A 446 15.73 5.69 24.62
N THR A 447 16.39 4.90 25.48
CA THR A 447 17.09 5.44 26.66
C THR A 447 18.41 6.13 26.28
N ASN A 448 19.13 5.57 25.32
CA ASN A 448 20.45 6.07 24.91
C ASN A 448 20.49 6.50 23.43
N ASN A 449 19.34 6.51 22.77
CA ASN A 449 19.17 6.92 21.39
C ASN A 449 20.13 6.17 20.43
N THR A 450 20.15 4.85 20.51
CA THR A 450 20.93 3.99 19.61
C THR A 450 20.03 2.98 18.92
N VAL A 451 20.44 2.51 17.75
CA VAL A 451 19.78 1.38 17.08
C VAL A 451 20.79 0.29 16.77
N THR A 452 20.33 -0.96 16.93
CA THR A 452 21.15 -2.15 16.71
C THR A 452 20.51 -3.05 15.67
N LEU A 453 21.29 -3.57 14.73
CA LEU A 453 20.86 -4.61 13.80
C LEU A 453 20.86 -5.96 14.53
N LEU A 454 19.69 -6.60 14.60
CA LEU A 454 19.56 -7.94 15.19
C LEU A 454 19.71 -9.04 14.16
N LYS A 455 19.10 -8.84 12.97
CA LYS A 455 19.13 -9.80 11.87
C LYS A 455 19.18 -9.07 10.54
N ALA A 456 19.77 -9.72 9.54
CA ALA A 456 19.68 -9.36 8.15
C ALA A 456 19.52 -10.64 7.32
N PHE A 457 18.53 -10.65 6.44
CA PHE A 457 18.25 -11.74 5.52
C PHE A 457 18.65 -11.30 4.10
N THR A 458 19.38 -12.13 3.40
CA THR A 458 19.78 -11.92 2.00
C THR A 458 19.74 -13.25 1.28
N ASN A 459 19.39 -13.27 -0.01
CA ASN A 459 19.40 -14.51 -0.76
C ASN A 459 20.86 -15.00 -0.95
N PRO A 460 21.21 -16.20 -0.46
CA PRO A 460 22.60 -16.67 -0.52
C PRO A 460 23.00 -17.19 -1.91
N ALA A 461 22.03 -17.57 -2.74
CA ALA A 461 22.26 -18.16 -4.06
C ALA A 461 22.25 -17.13 -5.19
N LYS A 462 21.55 -15.99 -4.98
CA LYS A 462 21.33 -14.96 -6.01
C LYS A 462 21.70 -13.60 -5.43
N THR A 463 22.34 -12.73 -6.22
CA THR A 463 22.52 -11.34 -5.88
C THR A 463 21.28 -10.57 -6.36
N LEU A 464 20.32 -10.35 -5.46
CA LEU A 464 19.08 -9.65 -5.74
C LEU A 464 19.20 -8.21 -5.21
N LEU A 465 19.13 -7.24 -6.10
CA LEU A 465 19.15 -5.81 -5.77
C LEU A 465 17.90 -5.15 -6.37
N ALA A 466 16.85 -5.10 -5.59
CA ALA A 466 15.54 -4.58 -5.99
C ALA A 466 15.54 -3.05 -6.01
N PRO A 467 15.27 -2.40 -7.15
CA PRO A 467 15.29 -0.93 -7.25
C PRO A 467 14.15 -0.24 -6.50
N ALA A 468 13.04 -0.91 -6.26
CA ALA A 468 11.88 -0.42 -5.52
C ALA A 468 10.98 -1.57 -5.07
N GLN A 469 9.95 -1.27 -4.27
CA GLN A 469 8.97 -2.24 -3.79
C GLN A 469 9.60 -3.30 -2.87
N GLY A 470 8.86 -4.37 -2.54
CA GLY A 470 9.33 -5.48 -1.73
C GLY A 470 8.93 -5.37 -0.27
N ASN A 471 8.97 -6.50 0.41
CA ASN A 471 8.58 -6.62 1.81
C ASN A 471 9.41 -7.64 2.60
N VAL A 472 9.32 -7.56 3.92
CA VAL A 472 9.85 -8.55 4.85
C VAL A 472 8.85 -8.83 5.97
N LEU A 473 8.07 -9.88 5.81
CA LEU A 473 6.99 -10.28 6.71
C LEU A 473 7.48 -11.33 7.72
N LYS A 474 7.21 -11.11 9.01
CA LYS A 474 7.40 -12.13 10.03
C LYS A 474 6.19 -13.06 10.09
N LEU A 475 6.44 -14.36 9.89
CA LEU A 475 5.40 -15.38 9.96
C LEU A 475 5.15 -15.85 11.41
N PRO A 476 3.93 -16.37 11.71
CA PRO A 476 3.56 -16.81 13.06
C PRO A 476 4.52 -17.83 13.70
N GLU A 477 5.11 -18.73 12.90
CA GLU A 477 6.05 -19.75 13.32
C GLU A 477 7.45 -19.19 13.63
N GLY A 478 7.65 -17.89 13.37
CA GLY A 478 8.92 -17.19 13.58
C GLY A 478 9.85 -17.17 12.36
N ASN A 479 9.43 -17.74 11.24
CA ASN A 479 10.08 -17.61 9.94
C ASN A 479 9.84 -16.21 9.34
N TRP A 480 10.44 -15.94 8.20
CA TRP A 480 10.35 -14.66 7.52
C TRP A 480 10.13 -14.86 6.03
N MET A 481 9.10 -14.22 5.48
CA MET A 481 8.85 -14.15 4.03
C MET A 481 9.40 -12.86 3.48
N MET A 482 10.12 -12.91 2.38
CA MET A 482 10.61 -11.75 1.63
C MET A 482 10.14 -11.79 0.19
N GLY A 483 9.46 -10.72 -0.26
CA GLY A 483 9.23 -10.39 -1.65
C GLY A 483 10.22 -9.34 -2.14
N TYR A 484 10.65 -9.42 -3.40
CA TYR A 484 11.66 -8.50 -3.95
C TYR A 484 11.08 -7.45 -4.91
N GLY A 485 9.76 -7.26 -4.89
CA GLY A 485 9.06 -6.19 -5.59
C GLY A 485 9.28 -6.16 -7.10
N ASN A 486 10.07 -5.21 -7.59
CA ASN A 486 10.39 -5.10 -9.02
C ASN A 486 11.12 -6.32 -9.58
N LEU A 487 11.74 -7.13 -8.74
CA LEU A 487 12.30 -8.41 -9.15
C LEU A 487 11.25 -9.51 -8.93
N PRO A 488 11.15 -10.50 -9.84
CA PRO A 488 10.10 -11.52 -9.76
C PRO A 488 10.32 -12.56 -8.65
N ASN A 489 11.18 -12.30 -7.68
CA ASN A 489 11.68 -13.26 -6.70
C ASN A 489 10.99 -13.13 -5.35
N PHE A 490 10.88 -14.25 -4.65
CA PHE A 490 10.48 -14.32 -3.25
C PHE A 490 11.24 -15.45 -2.53
N THR A 491 11.45 -15.29 -1.21
CA THR A 491 12.20 -16.27 -0.41
C THR A 491 11.64 -16.35 1.01
N GLU A 492 11.37 -17.56 1.51
CA GLU A 492 11.12 -17.80 2.93
C GLU A 492 12.43 -18.18 3.63
N TYR A 493 12.66 -17.55 4.77
CA TYR A 493 13.79 -17.82 5.65
C TYR A 493 13.33 -18.37 7.00
N SER A 494 14.06 -19.35 7.53
CA SER A 494 13.90 -19.72 8.93
C SER A 494 14.30 -18.58 9.87
N ALA A 495 13.89 -18.66 11.12
CA ALA A 495 14.35 -17.72 12.16
C ALA A 495 15.88 -17.61 12.27
N ALA A 496 16.63 -18.64 11.84
CA ALA A 496 18.09 -18.66 11.80
C ALA A 496 18.69 -18.07 10.52
N GLY A 497 17.87 -17.81 9.48
CA GLY A 497 18.29 -17.27 8.19
C GLY A 497 18.59 -18.32 7.11
N SER A 498 18.25 -19.60 7.34
CA SER A 498 18.32 -20.63 6.29
C SER A 498 17.14 -20.46 5.33
N VAL A 499 17.36 -20.63 4.02
CA VAL A 499 16.30 -20.65 3.01
C VAL A 499 15.42 -21.88 3.19
N LEU A 500 14.12 -21.68 3.32
CA LEU A 500 13.10 -22.72 3.46
C LEU A 500 12.26 -22.89 2.17
N LEU A 501 12.08 -21.81 1.43
CA LEU A 501 11.41 -21.77 0.15
C LEU A 501 12.05 -20.67 -0.68
N ASP A 502 12.28 -20.89 -1.97
CA ASP A 502 12.74 -19.85 -2.91
C ASP A 502 12.06 -20.04 -4.25
N GLY A 503 11.54 -18.96 -4.79
CA GLY A 503 10.80 -18.99 -6.04
C GLY A 503 10.84 -17.68 -6.80
N GLU A 504 10.27 -17.75 -8.01
CA GLU A 504 10.19 -16.60 -8.91
C GLU A 504 8.95 -16.70 -9.80
N LEU A 505 8.43 -15.54 -10.18
CA LEU A 505 7.48 -15.37 -11.28
C LEU A 505 8.25 -15.29 -12.62
N GLY A 506 7.52 -15.16 -13.71
CA GLY A 506 8.15 -14.98 -15.03
C GLY A 506 9.03 -13.73 -15.09
N PRO A 507 10.03 -13.69 -15.98
CA PRO A 507 10.84 -12.49 -16.20
C PRO A 507 9.96 -11.27 -16.54
N ASN A 508 10.31 -10.11 -15.99
CA ASN A 508 9.59 -8.83 -16.11
C ASN A 508 8.24 -8.77 -15.38
N VAL A 509 7.78 -9.83 -14.75
CA VAL A 509 6.63 -9.81 -13.85
C VAL A 509 7.07 -9.16 -12.54
N GLN A 510 6.26 -8.26 -12.02
CA GLN A 510 6.46 -7.62 -10.71
C GLN A 510 5.39 -8.13 -9.74
N ASP A 511 5.75 -8.18 -8.47
CA ASP A 511 4.85 -8.47 -7.36
C ASP A 511 5.21 -7.51 -6.22
N PHE A 512 4.37 -6.50 -5.99
CA PHE A 512 4.70 -5.41 -5.08
C PHE A 512 5.16 -5.90 -3.70
N ARG A 513 4.40 -6.85 -3.12
CA ARG A 513 4.71 -7.58 -1.87
C ARG A 513 4.24 -9.01 -1.98
N THR A 514 5.02 -9.94 -1.46
CA THR A 514 4.68 -11.37 -1.39
C THR A 514 4.31 -11.75 0.03
N TYR A 515 3.15 -12.41 0.20
CA TYR A 515 2.69 -12.87 1.51
C TYR A 515 2.53 -14.39 1.53
N LEU A 516 2.59 -14.97 2.71
CA LEU A 516 2.35 -16.39 2.98
C LEU A 516 1.37 -16.50 4.15
N SER A 517 0.23 -17.16 3.92
CA SER A 517 -0.82 -17.27 4.94
C SER A 517 -1.68 -18.50 4.71
N PRO A 518 -2.23 -19.13 5.75
CA PRO A 518 -3.31 -20.09 5.60
C PRO A 518 -4.57 -19.43 5.03
N TRP A 519 -5.26 -20.12 4.14
CA TRP A 519 -6.52 -19.69 3.57
C TRP A 519 -7.50 -20.84 3.36
N SER A 520 -8.78 -20.59 3.61
CA SER A 520 -9.88 -21.52 3.31
C SER A 520 -10.91 -20.80 2.46
N GLY A 521 -11.00 -21.18 1.19
CA GLY A 521 -11.85 -20.57 0.18
C GLY A 521 -13.05 -21.45 -0.18
N HIS A 522 -14.25 -20.84 -0.19
CA HIS A 522 -15.53 -21.50 -0.44
C HIS A 522 -16.31 -20.76 -1.53
N PRO A 523 -15.87 -20.87 -2.82
CA PRO A 523 -16.52 -20.12 -3.90
C PRO A 523 -17.99 -20.50 -4.05
N THR A 524 -18.85 -19.52 -4.34
CA THR A 524 -20.27 -19.72 -4.61
C THR A 524 -20.54 -20.21 -6.04
N SER A 525 -19.56 -20.12 -6.95
CA SER A 525 -19.63 -20.70 -8.28
C SER A 525 -19.63 -22.23 -8.22
N SER A 526 -20.02 -22.89 -9.31
CA SER A 526 -19.88 -24.34 -9.46
C SER A 526 -18.51 -24.70 -10.09
N PRO A 527 -18.04 -25.96 -9.91
CA PRO A 527 -16.93 -26.50 -10.66
C PRO A 527 -17.19 -26.41 -12.17
N THR A 528 -16.14 -26.22 -12.96
CA THR A 528 -16.21 -26.17 -14.43
C THR A 528 -15.55 -27.41 -15.03
N ILE A 529 -16.13 -27.94 -16.11
CA ILE A 529 -15.62 -29.15 -16.78
C ILE A 529 -15.52 -28.98 -18.29
N VAL A 530 -14.58 -29.72 -18.88
CA VAL A 530 -14.53 -29.98 -20.33
C VAL A 530 -14.46 -31.49 -20.51
N ALA A 531 -15.39 -32.04 -21.32
CA ALA A 531 -15.45 -33.46 -21.64
C ALA A 531 -15.21 -33.67 -23.15
N LYS A 532 -14.15 -34.38 -23.49
CA LYS A 532 -13.75 -34.67 -24.90
C LYS A 532 -13.72 -36.14 -25.16
N ARG A 533 -14.42 -36.61 -26.20
CA ARG A 533 -14.39 -38.02 -26.62
C ARG A 533 -13.09 -38.35 -27.34
N ASN A 534 -12.54 -39.50 -26.98
CA ASN A 534 -11.39 -40.06 -27.63
C ASN A 534 -11.61 -41.60 -27.81
N GLY A 535 -12.21 -41.97 -28.94
CA GLY A 535 -12.64 -43.35 -29.21
C GLY A 535 -13.71 -43.83 -28.22
N SER A 536 -13.44 -44.91 -27.50
CA SER A 536 -14.34 -45.46 -26.45
C SER A 536 -14.22 -44.77 -25.09
N SER A 537 -13.34 -43.80 -24.95
CA SER A 537 -13.13 -43.07 -23.69
C SER A 537 -13.48 -41.61 -23.80
N VAL A 538 -13.64 -40.96 -22.66
CA VAL A 538 -13.87 -39.53 -22.50
C VAL A 538 -12.80 -38.96 -21.57
N THR A 539 -12.04 -37.98 -22.06
CA THR A 539 -11.14 -37.20 -21.23
C THR A 539 -11.96 -36.11 -20.56
N VAL A 540 -11.94 -36.06 -19.22
CA VAL A 540 -12.61 -35.07 -18.37
C VAL A 540 -11.55 -34.18 -17.73
N LEU A 541 -11.64 -32.88 -17.96
CA LEU A 541 -10.85 -31.86 -17.30
C LEU A 541 -11.78 -31.11 -16.36
N VAL A 542 -11.40 -30.93 -15.10
CA VAL A 542 -12.20 -30.25 -14.08
C VAL A 542 -11.36 -29.30 -13.27
N SER A 543 -11.91 -28.11 -12.99
CA SER A 543 -11.34 -27.12 -12.09
C SER A 543 -12.43 -26.40 -11.30
N TRP A 544 -12.05 -25.79 -10.18
CA TRP A 544 -12.92 -24.94 -9.41
C TRP A 544 -12.07 -23.85 -8.75
N ASN A 545 -12.14 -22.65 -9.32
CA ASN A 545 -11.33 -21.51 -8.91
C ASN A 545 -11.61 -21.13 -7.44
N GLY A 546 -10.61 -21.29 -6.57
CA GLY A 546 -10.65 -20.93 -5.17
C GLY A 546 -11.19 -21.98 -4.20
N ALA A 547 -11.65 -23.15 -4.67
CA ALA A 547 -12.15 -24.19 -3.78
C ALA A 547 -10.98 -24.95 -3.12
N THR A 548 -10.73 -24.69 -1.83
CA THR A 548 -9.62 -25.29 -1.08
C THR A 548 -9.94 -26.66 -0.51
N ASP A 549 -11.20 -26.91 -0.12
CA ASP A 549 -11.61 -28.12 0.59
C ASP A 549 -11.85 -29.34 -0.30
N VAL A 550 -11.73 -29.19 -1.63
CA VAL A 550 -11.93 -30.29 -2.56
C VAL A 550 -10.81 -31.31 -2.43
N ALA A 551 -11.15 -32.52 -1.95
CA ALA A 551 -10.22 -33.64 -1.86
C ALA A 551 -10.27 -34.55 -3.09
N SER A 552 -11.47 -34.71 -3.69
CA SER A 552 -11.65 -35.60 -4.83
C SER A 552 -12.79 -35.15 -5.75
N TRP A 553 -12.79 -35.70 -6.96
CA TRP A 553 -13.79 -35.51 -7.98
C TRP A 553 -14.53 -36.82 -8.25
N GLN A 554 -15.86 -36.84 -8.08
CA GLN A 554 -16.71 -37.93 -8.49
C GLN A 554 -17.29 -37.62 -9.87
N ILE A 555 -16.93 -38.44 -10.86
CA ILE A 555 -17.36 -38.30 -12.25
C ILE A 555 -18.64 -39.12 -12.44
N LEU A 556 -19.65 -38.49 -13.00
CA LEU A 556 -20.93 -39.11 -13.36
C LEU A 556 -21.06 -39.11 -14.89
N ALA A 557 -21.66 -40.19 -15.43
CA ALA A 557 -21.89 -40.32 -16.86
C ALA A 557 -23.31 -40.81 -17.13
N GLY A 558 -23.91 -40.41 -18.23
CA GLY A 558 -25.26 -40.81 -18.58
C GLY A 558 -25.70 -40.49 -20.01
N SER A 559 -26.89 -40.93 -20.34
CA SER A 559 -27.51 -40.76 -21.66
C SER A 559 -28.17 -39.39 -21.85
N SER A 560 -28.47 -38.70 -20.76
CA SER A 560 -29.05 -37.35 -20.78
C SER A 560 -28.49 -36.49 -19.64
N PRO A 561 -28.67 -35.16 -19.67
CA PRO A 561 -28.17 -34.26 -18.64
C PRO A 561 -28.81 -34.49 -17.24
N THR A 562 -29.91 -35.19 -17.17
CA THR A 562 -30.67 -35.49 -15.92
C THR A 562 -30.62 -36.95 -15.49
N VAL A 563 -30.05 -37.85 -16.32
CA VAL A 563 -29.90 -39.28 -16.04
C VAL A 563 -28.42 -39.63 -16.04
N LEU A 564 -27.78 -39.40 -14.90
CA LEU A 564 -26.35 -39.58 -14.69
C LEU A 564 -26.12 -40.52 -13.48
N ALA A 565 -25.13 -41.39 -13.60
CA ALA A 565 -24.68 -42.27 -12.51
C ALA A 565 -23.19 -42.16 -12.28
N PRO A 566 -22.69 -42.31 -11.04
CA PRO A 566 -21.27 -42.31 -10.74
C PRO A 566 -20.55 -43.43 -11.49
N VAL A 567 -19.44 -43.11 -12.13
CA VAL A 567 -18.62 -44.05 -12.90
C VAL A 567 -17.19 -44.11 -12.39
N MET A 568 -16.68 -43.03 -11.77
CA MET A 568 -15.31 -42.96 -11.27
C MET A 568 -15.20 -41.90 -10.18
N SER A 569 -14.28 -42.10 -9.23
CA SER A 569 -13.79 -41.05 -8.32
C SER A 569 -12.28 -40.97 -8.41
N VAL A 570 -11.75 -39.75 -8.44
CA VAL A 570 -10.30 -39.48 -8.55
C VAL A 570 -9.90 -38.38 -7.56
N PRO A 571 -8.70 -38.43 -6.95
CA PRO A 571 -8.23 -37.36 -6.10
C PRO A 571 -8.04 -36.05 -6.90
N LYS A 572 -8.21 -34.91 -6.26
CA LYS A 572 -7.78 -33.61 -6.82
C LYS A 572 -6.26 -33.63 -6.92
N SER A 573 -5.71 -33.36 -8.09
CA SER A 573 -4.26 -33.43 -8.34
C SER A 573 -3.60 -32.07 -8.54
N SER A 574 -4.36 -31.08 -9.02
CA SER A 574 -3.90 -29.71 -9.28
C SER A 574 -5.10 -28.79 -9.44
N PHE A 575 -4.88 -27.53 -9.85
CA PHE A 575 -5.98 -26.61 -10.19
C PHE A 575 -6.93 -27.23 -11.23
N GLN A 576 -6.41 -27.75 -12.32
CA GLN A 576 -7.17 -28.51 -13.31
C GLN A 576 -6.78 -29.99 -13.22
N SER A 577 -7.66 -30.81 -12.67
CA SER A 577 -7.49 -32.27 -12.66
C SER A 577 -7.94 -32.89 -13.98
N THR A 578 -7.20 -33.88 -14.46
CA THR A 578 -7.48 -34.60 -15.72
C THR A 578 -7.72 -36.07 -15.44
N SER A 579 -8.81 -36.61 -16.00
CA SER A 579 -9.16 -38.04 -15.87
C SER A 579 -9.66 -38.60 -17.18
N THR A 580 -9.54 -39.92 -17.37
CA THR A 580 -10.06 -40.63 -18.53
C THR A 580 -11.05 -41.70 -18.08
N VAL A 581 -12.27 -41.60 -18.59
CA VAL A 581 -13.38 -42.53 -18.28
C VAL A 581 -13.73 -43.33 -19.54
N VAL A 582 -13.78 -44.67 -19.43
CA VAL A 582 -14.29 -45.51 -20.50
C VAL A 582 -15.82 -45.53 -20.42
N THR A 583 -16.47 -44.87 -21.37
CA THR A 583 -17.93 -44.75 -21.41
C THR A 583 -18.44 -44.38 -22.80
N SER A 584 -19.59 -44.91 -23.18
CA SER A 584 -20.34 -44.50 -24.38
C SER A 584 -21.37 -43.40 -24.09
N SER A 585 -21.47 -42.94 -22.85
CA SER A 585 -22.42 -41.92 -22.42
C SER A 585 -22.24 -40.60 -23.16
N ALA A 586 -23.35 -39.93 -23.43
CA ALA A 586 -23.36 -38.65 -24.12
C ALA A 586 -23.12 -37.44 -23.19
N TYR A 587 -23.30 -37.62 -21.89
CA TYR A 587 -23.18 -36.55 -20.92
C TYR A 587 -22.25 -36.94 -19.76
N ILE A 588 -21.51 -35.95 -19.27
CA ILE A 588 -20.65 -36.03 -18.08
C ILE A 588 -21.01 -34.91 -17.13
N GLU A 589 -20.99 -35.20 -15.86
CA GLU A 589 -21.10 -34.24 -14.73
C GLU A 589 -20.02 -34.60 -13.70
N VAL A 590 -19.57 -33.63 -12.91
CA VAL A 590 -18.57 -33.86 -11.85
C VAL A 590 -19.07 -33.26 -10.55
N LYS A 591 -19.00 -34.04 -9.45
CA LYS A 591 -19.19 -33.58 -8.08
C LYS A 591 -17.84 -33.40 -7.40
N ALA A 592 -17.64 -32.26 -6.78
CA ALA A 592 -16.53 -31.98 -5.88
C ALA A 592 -16.84 -32.57 -4.50
N LEU A 593 -15.94 -33.37 -3.95
CA LEU A 593 -16.10 -33.98 -2.62
C LEU A 593 -15.01 -33.51 -1.68
N ASP A 594 -15.38 -33.29 -0.42
CA ASP A 594 -14.40 -33.06 0.67
C ASP A 594 -13.70 -34.38 1.10
N ALA A 595 -12.83 -34.28 2.10
CA ALA A 595 -12.09 -35.43 2.65
C ALA A 595 -13.02 -36.48 3.31
N ASN A 596 -14.22 -36.11 3.69
CA ASN A 596 -15.24 -37.00 4.29
C ASN A 596 -16.21 -37.60 3.25
N GLY A 597 -16.07 -37.19 1.97
CA GLY A 597 -16.96 -37.63 0.89
C GLY A 597 -18.24 -36.81 0.76
N ASN A 598 -18.40 -35.71 1.47
CA ASN A 598 -19.51 -34.80 1.32
C ASN A 598 -19.42 -34.00 0.04
N VAL A 599 -20.54 -33.76 -0.63
CA VAL A 599 -20.58 -32.96 -1.86
C VAL A 599 -20.50 -31.49 -1.51
N LEU A 600 -19.43 -30.84 -2.01
CA LEU A 600 -19.20 -29.39 -1.88
C LEU A 600 -19.87 -28.61 -3.02
N GLY A 601 -19.88 -29.16 -4.21
CA GLY A 601 -20.48 -28.54 -5.39
C GLY A 601 -20.59 -29.53 -6.56
N THR A 602 -21.42 -29.18 -7.54
CA THR A 602 -21.67 -29.99 -8.72
C THR A 602 -21.53 -29.12 -9.97
N SER A 603 -20.83 -29.61 -10.98
CA SER A 603 -20.71 -28.91 -12.26
C SER A 603 -22.03 -28.93 -13.03
N ALA A 604 -22.19 -28.05 -14.01
CA ALA A 604 -23.18 -28.29 -15.05
C ALA A 604 -22.83 -29.59 -15.81
N SER A 605 -23.86 -30.30 -16.28
CA SER A 605 -23.66 -31.47 -17.15
C SER A 605 -23.16 -30.96 -18.53
N SER A 606 -22.12 -31.63 -19.06
CA SER A 606 -21.52 -31.31 -20.35
C SER A 606 -21.81 -32.43 -21.35
N HIS A 607 -22.27 -32.06 -22.55
CA HIS A 607 -22.33 -33.00 -23.67
C HIS A 607 -20.91 -33.34 -24.11
N VAL A 608 -20.65 -34.62 -24.33
CA VAL A 608 -19.34 -35.10 -24.76
C VAL A 608 -19.15 -34.79 -26.24
N GLY A 609 -18.23 -33.91 -26.55
CA GLY A 609 -17.89 -33.48 -27.91
C GLY A 609 -16.89 -34.40 -28.60
#